data_c7d62526cc169351b3ab17ab7b411293
#
_entry.id   c7d62526cc169351b3ab17ab7b411293
#
_cell.length_a   1.000
_cell.length_b   1.000
_cell.length_c   1.000
_cell.angle_alpha   90.00
_cell.angle_beta   90.00
_cell.angle_gamma   90.00
#
_symmetry.space_group_name_H-M   'P 1'
#
loop_
_entity.id
_entity.type
_entity.pdbx_description
1 polymer ?
#
loop_
_entity_poly.entity_id
_entity_poly.type
_entity_poly.pdbx_seq_one_letter_code
_entity_poly.pdbx_strand_id
1 'polypeptide(L)'
;EDTSNDGDNTKGKKRKGTKNKKRKYLNLYCTDLTERAREGKLDRIIGRDKEIYRTIQILCRRTKNNPCLIGEPGVGKTAIAEGLALKIAAGDVPAKIADKEIHLLDLTALVAGTQFRGQFESRIKGLIEEVKNEGNIILFIDEVHNLVGTGDSEGTMNAANILKPALSRGEIQVIGATTFNEYRNNIEKDAALERRFQPVKVEEPSINDTYDMLLGIKKYYEDYHKVKISDDLVYRAVTLSERY
;
A
#
# COMPACT_ATOMS: atom_id res chain seq x y z
N GLU A 1 -35.16 -58.63 -2.65
CA GLU A 1 -33.82 -58.66 -2.04
C GLU A 1 -33.05 -57.43 -2.43
N ASP A 2 -32.77 -56.64 -1.43
CA ASP A 2 -32.35 -55.24 -1.52
C ASP A 2 -30.89 -55.09 -1.97
N THR A 3 -30.67 -54.11 -2.81
CA THR A 3 -29.37 -53.50 -2.94
C THR A 3 -29.50 -51.96 -2.94
N SER A 4 -29.26 -51.41 -1.78
CA SER A 4 -29.14 -49.98 -1.53
C SER A 4 -27.88 -49.41 -2.17
N ASN A 5 -28.04 -48.37 -2.95
CA ASN A 5 -27.03 -47.58 -3.64
C ASN A 5 -26.78 -46.32 -2.84
N ASP A 6 -25.68 -46.25 -2.10
CA ASP A 6 -25.24 -45.06 -1.38
C ASP A 6 -24.40 -44.19 -2.29
N GLY A 7 -25.01 -43.14 -2.75
CA GLY A 7 -24.34 -42.05 -3.49
C GLY A 7 -23.78 -41.01 -2.52
N ASP A 8 -22.48 -41.02 -2.35
CA ASP A 8 -21.70 -40.02 -1.60
C ASP A 8 -21.73 -38.66 -2.31
N ASN A 9 -22.50 -37.75 -1.76
CA ASN A 9 -22.69 -36.39 -2.27
C ASN A 9 -21.90 -35.40 -1.41
N THR A 10 -20.60 -35.36 -1.60
CA THR A 10 -19.72 -34.36 -0.99
C THR A 10 -19.98 -32.96 -1.54
N LYS A 11 -21.00 -32.32 -0.99
CA LYS A 11 -21.22 -30.88 -1.16
C LYS A 11 -20.10 -30.09 -0.50
N GLY A 12 -19.23 -29.53 -1.33
CA GLY A 12 -18.24 -28.56 -0.91
C GLY A 12 -18.90 -27.39 -0.18
N LYS A 13 -18.76 -27.35 1.13
CA LYS A 13 -19.15 -26.22 1.97
C LYS A 13 -18.30 -25.01 1.57
N LYS A 14 -18.86 -24.10 0.74
CA LYS A 14 -18.37 -22.73 0.65
C LYS A 14 -18.40 -22.11 2.03
N ARG A 15 -17.25 -21.97 2.65
CA ARG A 15 -17.08 -21.15 3.86
C ARG A 15 -17.39 -19.70 3.50
N LYS A 16 -18.64 -19.29 3.59
CA LYS A 16 -19.02 -17.88 3.77
C LYS A 16 -18.53 -17.51 5.17
N GLY A 17 -17.33 -16.93 5.23
CA GLY A 17 -16.77 -16.42 6.47
C GLY A 17 -17.62 -15.29 7.00
N THR A 18 -18.07 -15.41 8.19
CA THR A 18 -18.57 -14.38 9.08
C THR A 18 -17.45 -13.34 9.32
N LYS A 19 -17.25 -12.40 8.39
CA LYS A 19 -16.37 -11.24 8.55
C LYS A 19 -17.21 -9.98 8.66
N ASN A 20 -17.88 -9.84 9.80
CA ASN A 20 -18.48 -8.57 10.20
C ASN A 20 -18.14 -8.23 11.66
N LYS A 21 -16.88 -8.43 12.08
CA LYS A 21 -16.32 -7.63 13.16
C LYS A 21 -16.18 -6.24 12.59
N LYS A 22 -16.86 -5.26 13.17
CA LYS A 22 -16.81 -3.86 12.77
C LYS A 22 -15.35 -3.41 12.76
N ARG A 23 -14.72 -3.29 11.58
CA ARG A 23 -13.42 -2.65 11.36
C ARG A 23 -13.61 -1.16 11.51
N LYS A 24 -13.65 -0.70 12.77
CA LYS A 24 -13.99 0.69 13.09
C LYS A 24 -12.89 1.64 12.64
N TYR A 25 -11.66 1.36 13.03
CA TYR A 25 -10.52 2.24 12.78
C TYR A 25 -10.04 2.15 11.34
N LEU A 26 -9.96 0.94 10.76
CA LEU A 26 -9.63 0.74 9.36
C LEU A 26 -10.61 1.48 8.44
N ASN A 27 -11.91 1.38 8.69
CA ASN A 27 -12.92 2.04 7.88
C ASN A 27 -12.93 3.58 8.04
N LEU A 28 -12.50 4.10 9.18
CA LEU A 28 -12.46 5.54 9.44
C LEU A 28 -11.18 6.21 8.89
N TYR A 29 -10.06 5.52 8.93
CA TYR A 29 -8.75 6.11 8.71
C TYR A 29 -7.96 5.47 7.57
N CYS A 30 -8.49 4.43 6.92
CA CYS A 30 -7.81 3.76 5.82
C CYS A 30 -8.73 3.56 4.62
N THR A 31 -8.12 3.54 3.44
CA THR A 31 -8.76 3.12 2.19
C THR A 31 -8.28 1.72 1.84
N ASP A 32 -9.17 0.76 1.69
CA ASP A 32 -8.85 -0.60 1.24
C ASP A 32 -8.58 -0.59 -0.27
N LEU A 33 -7.30 -0.61 -0.65
CA LEU A 33 -6.89 -0.64 -2.05
C LEU A 33 -7.19 -1.99 -2.70
N THR A 34 -7.11 -3.07 -1.95
CA THR A 34 -7.38 -4.43 -2.47
C THR A 34 -8.85 -4.62 -2.80
N GLU A 35 -9.74 -4.09 -1.97
CA GLU A 35 -11.17 -4.08 -2.27
C GLU A 35 -11.49 -3.19 -3.48
N ARG A 36 -10.89 -2.00 -3.54
CA ARG A 36 -11.03 -1.12 -4.72
C ARG A 36 -10.52 -1.77 -6.00
N ALA A 37 -9.44 -2.55 -5.92
CA ALA A 37 -8.92 -3.31 -7.05
C ALA A 37 -9.92 -4.40 -7.51
N ARG A 38 -10.53 -5.12 -6.58
CA ARG A 38 -11.56 -6.14 -6.87
C ARG A 38 -12.82 -5.54 -7.50
N GLU A 39 -13.17 -4.34 -7.09
CA GLU A 39 -14.31 -3.57 -7.65
C GLU A 39 -14.01 -2.89 -8.99
N GLY A 40 -12.77 -3.00 -9.50
CA GLY A 40 -12.35 -2.35 -10.74
C GLY A 40 -12.24 -0.83 -10.63
N LYS A 41 -12.03 -0.29 -9.42
CA LYS A 41 -11.94 1.15 -9.13
C LYS A 41 -10.52 1.69 -9.12
N LEU A 42 -9.53 0.86 -9.43
CA LEU A 42 -8.13 1.26 -9.58
C LEU A 42 -7.72 1.21 -11.04
N ASP A 43 -6.98 2.22 -11.48
CA ASP A 43 -6.40 2.28 -12.80
C ASP A 43 -5.25 1.27 -12.95
N ARG A 44 -5.00 0.84 -14.17
CA ARG A 44 -3.85 0.00 -14.50
C ARG A 44 -2.56 0.76 -14.24
N ILE A 45 -1.62 0.15 -13.52
CA ILE A 45 -0.30 0.70 -13.27
C ILE A 45 0.67 0.20 -14.35
N ILE A 46 1.37 1.13 -15.00
CA ILE A 46 2.29 0.87 -16.10
C ILE A 46 3.68 1.37 -15.70
N GLY A 47 4.72 0.62 -16.08
CA GLY A 47 6.12 1.02 -15.90
C GLY A 47 6.66 0.90 -14.48
N ARG A 48 5.96 0.20 -13.57
CA ARG A 48 6.38 0.00 -12.17
C ARG A 48 6.57 -1.46 -11.77
N ASP A 49 6.66 -2.36 -12.75
CA ASP A 49 6.72 -3.81 -12.49
C ASP A 49 7.94 -4.20 -11.65
N LYS A 50 9.10 -3.57 -11.84
CA LYS A 50 10.32 -3.84 -11.09
C LYS A 50 10.15 -3.52 -9.60
N GLU A 51 9.63 -2.33 -9.29
CA GLU A 51 9.40 -1.88 -7.93
C GLU A 51 8.30 -2.69 -7.24
N ILE A 52 7.22 -3.01 -7.93
CA ILE A 52 6.14 -3.87 -7.43
C ILE A 52 6.69 -5.27 -7.12
N TYR A 53 7.44 -5.87 -8.04
CA TYR A 53 8.04 -7.17 -7.84
C TYR A 53 9.01 -7.18 -6.65
N ARG A 54 9.86 -6.15 -6.53
CA ARG A 54 10.77 -5.99 -5.40
C ARG A 54 10.03 -5.84 -4.08
N THR A 55 8.95 -5.10 -4.06
CA THR A 55 8.06 -4.94 -2.90
C THR A 55 7.47 -6.28 -2.47
N ILE A 56 6.96 -7.08 -3.42
CA ILE A 56 6.45 -8.44 -3.17
C ILE A 56 7.54 -9.34 -2.56
N GLN A 57 8.74 -9.32 -3.12
CA GLN A 57 9.86 -10.12 -2.59
C GLN A 57 10.17 -9.79 -1.12
N ILE A 58 10.17 -8.50 -0.78
CA ILE A 58 10.45 -8.05 0.58
C ILE A 58 9.32 -8.46 1.53
N LEU A 59 8.07 -8.26 1.15
CA LEU A 59 6.90 -8.67 1.95
C LEU A 59 6.90 -10.18 2.26
N CYS A 60 7.47 -10.98 1.39
CA CYS A 60 7.59 -12.43 1.57
C CYS A 60 8.77 -12.88 2.44
N ARG A 61 9.63 -11.98 2.91
CA ARG A 61 10.76 -12.32 3.79
C ARG A 61 10.28 -12.71 5.20
N ARG A 62 11.17 -13.32 5.97
CA ARG A 62 10.94 -13.60 7.39
C ARG A 62 11.28 -12.41 8.28
N THR A 63 12.32 -11.68 7.91
CA THR A 63 12.83 -10.51 8.62
C THR A 63 13.06 -9.38 7.64
N LYS A 64 13.12 -8.14 8.12
CA LYS A 64 13.28 -6.93 7.28
C LYS A 64 12.26 -6.93 6.12
N ASN A 65 11.02 -7.24 6.50
CA ASN A 65 9.91 -7.54 5.58
C ASN A 65 8.94 -6.37 5.39
N ASN A 66 9.35 -5.17 5.77
CA ASN A 66 8.61 -3.94 5.53
C ASN A 66 9.32 -3.14 4.43
N PRO A 67 8.80 -3.10 3.20
CA PRO A 67 9.36 -2.26 2.14
C PRO A 67 9.23 -0.79 2.51
N CYS A 68 10.27 0.00 2.23
CA CYS A 68 10.19 1.45 2.29
C CYS A 68 10.49 2.01 0.89
N LEU A 69 9.47 2.56 0.25
CA LEU A 69 9.58 3.16 -1.07
C LEU A 69 10.22 4.54 -0.93
N ILE A 70 11.39 4.71 -1.54
CA ILE A 70 12.19 5.92 -1.42
C ILE A 70 12.28 6.61 -2.78
N GLY A 71 11.83 7.85 -2.84
CA GLY A 71 11.87 8.65 -4.05
C GLY A 71 11.34 10.06 -3.80
N GLU A 72 11.58 10.94 -4.76
CA GLU A 72 11.10 12.31 -4.69
C GLU A 72 9.56 12.40 -4.62
N PRO A 73 9.01 13.49 -4.10
CA PRO A 73 7.57 13.70 -4.13
C PRO A 73 7.03 13.62 -5.58
N GLY A 74 5.89 12.96 -5.76
CA GLY A 74 5.25 12.87 -7.08
C GLY A 74 5.76 11.76 -8.01
N VAL A 75 6.83 11.02 -7.67
CA VAL A 75 7.35 9.95 -8.55
C VAL A 75 6.43 8.73 -8.70
N GLY A 76 5.32 8.67 -7.95
CA GLY A 76 4.36 7.57 -8.06
C GLY A 76 4.54 6.45 -7.04
N LYS A 77 5.02 6.75 -5.83
CA LYS A 77 5.15 5.74 -4.75
C LYS A 77 3.81 5.08 -4.40
N THR A 78 2.73 5.84 -4.36
CA THR A 78 1.37 5.32 -4.10
C THR A 78 0.91 4.38 -5.22
N ALA A 79 1.25 4.66 -6.48
CA ALA A 79 0.93 3.81 -7.61
C ALA A 79 1.52 2.38 -7.48
N ILE A 80 2.67 2.24 -6.81
CA ILE A 80 3.26 0.92 -6.52
C ILE A 80 2.38 0.12 -5.55
N ALA A 81 1.81 0.76 -4.53
CA ALA A 81 0.88 0.12 -3.61
C ALA A 81 -0.43 -0.28 -4.32
N GLU A 82 -0.95 0.57 -5.20
CA GLU A 82 -2.12 0.27 -6.03
C GLU A 82 -1.84 -0.89 -6.99
N GLY A 83 -0.68 -0.91 -7.64
CA GLY A 83 -0.24 -2.01 -8.50
C GLY A 83 -0.11 -3.34 -7.74
N LEU A 84 0.39 -3.30 -6.51
CA LEU A 84 0.44 -4.46 -5.63
C LEU A 84 -0.98 -4.95 -5.27
N ALA A 85 -1.89 -4.03 -4.94
CA ALA A 85 -3.28 -4.36 -4.66
C ALA A 85 -3.98 -5.00 -5.86
N LEU A 86 -3.73 -4.50 -7.08
CA LEU A 86 -4.21 -5.11 -8.33
C LEU A 86 -3.70 -6.53 -8.52
N LYS A 87 -2.41 -6.79 -8.25
CA LYS A 87 -1.84 -8.14 -8.34
C LYS A 87 -2.41 -9.10 -7.30
N ILE A 88 -2.63 -8.66 -6.07
CA ILE A 88 -3.29 -9.46 -5.03
C ILE A 88 -4.73 -9.79 -5.44
N ALA A 89 -5.48 -8.80 -5.92
CA ALA A 89 -6.85 -9.00 -6.37
C ALA A 89 -6.96 -9.98 -7.55
N ALA A 90 -5.97 -9.96 -8.45
CA ALA A 90 -5.88 -10.89 -9.59
C ALA A 90 -5.34 -12.29 -9.21
N GLY A 91 -4.85 -12.48 -7.98
CA GLY A 91 -4.20 -13.72 -7.57
C GLY A 91 -2.79 -13.92 -8.14
N ASP A 92 -2.19 -12.88 -8.71
CA ASP A 92 -0.84 -12.89 -9.32
C ASP A 92 0.25 -12.53 -8.30
N VAL A 93 0.26 -13.25 -7.18
CA VAL A 93 1.22 -13.07 -6.08
C VAL A 93 1.52 -14.41 -5.41
N PRO A 94 2.67 -14.54 -4.71
CA PRO A 94 2.98 -15.73 -3.93
C PRO A 94 1.93 -16.03 -2.85
N ALA A 95 1.72 -17.30 -2.54
CA ALA A 95 0.74 -17.76 -1.55
C ALA A 95 0.85 -17.06 -0.18
N LYS A 96 2.06 -16.65 0.20
CA LYS A 96 2.31 -15.96 1.49
C LYS A 96 1.58 -14.64 1.65
N ILE A 97 1.28 -13.96 0.55
CA ILE A 97 0.59 -12.66 0.56
C ILE A 97 -0.74 -12.67 -0.21
N ALA A 98 -1.17 -13.83 -0.69
CA ALA A 98 -2.39 -13.96 -1.50
C ALA A 98 -3.68 -13.59 -0.76
N ASP A 99 -3.69 -13.71 0.56
CA ASP A 99 -4.81 -13.36 1.44
C ASP A 99 -4.67 -11.98 2.10
N LYS A 100 -3.60 -11.26 1.78
CA LYS A 100 -3.34 -9.94 2.35
C LYS A 100 -4.22 -8.86 1.73
N GLU A 101 -4.47 -7.84 2.52
CA GLU A 101 -5.19 -6.63 2.12
C GLU A 101 -4.26 -5.42 2.28
N ILE A 102 -4.20 -4.55 1.28
CA ILE A 102 -3.42 -3.32 1.34
C ILE A 102 -4.35 -2.18 1.73
N HIS A 103 -4.08 -1.55 2.86
CA HIS A 103 -4.84 -0.41 3.36
C HIS A 103 -3.98 0.85 3.36
N LEU A 104 -4.40 1.85 2.60
CA LEU A 104 -3.78 3.18 2.55
C LEU A 104 -4.23 3.98 3.76
N LEU A 105 -3.29 4.33 4.64
CA LEU A 105 -3.55 5.15 5.83
C LEU A 105 -3.70 6.63 5.45
N ASP A 106 -4.81 7.23 5.84
CA ASP A 106 -5.03 8.67 5.75
C ASP A 106 -4.60 9.36 7.06
N LEU A 107 -3.39 9.92 7.05
CA LEU A 107 -2.84 10.65 8.19
C LEU A 107 -3.65 11.90 8.52
N THR A 108 -4.22 12.56 7.50
CA THR A 108 -5.04 13.75 7.68
C THR A 108 -6.31 13.42 8.44
N ALA A 109 -7.00 12.36 8.05
CA ALA A 109 -8.20 11.87 8.75
C ALA A 109 -7.88 11.45 10.20
N LEU A 110 -6.71 10.85 10.42
CA LEU A 110 -6.28 10.40 11.73
C LEU A 110 -6.06 11.57 12.71
N VAL A 111 -5.53 12.70 12.21
CA VAL A 111 -5.27 13.91 13.00
C VAL A 111 -6.48 14.83 13.08
N ALA A 112 -7.37 14.82 12.08
CA ALA A 112 -8.51 15.73 12.01
C ALA A 112 -9.39 15.69 13.27
N GLY A 113 -9.70 16.86 13.81
CA GLY A 113 -10.58 17.00 14.99
C GLY A 113 -9.98 16.50 16.31
N THR A 114 -8.66 16.23 16.36
CA THR A 114 -7.98 15.94 17.63
C THR A 114 -7.60 17.26 18.32
N GLN A 115 -8.36 17.63 19.33
CA GLN A 115 -8.06 18.82 20.16
C GLN A 115 -7.10 18.50 21.31
N PHE A 116 -7.06 17.26 21.73
CA PHE A 116 -6.24 16.79 22.85
C PHE A 116 -5.29 15.67 22.39
N ARG A 117 -4.06 15.74 22.86
CA ARG A 117 -2.97 14.79 22.60
C ARG A 117 -3.40 13.32 22.72
N GLY A 118 -4.14 12.97 23.77
CA GLY A 118 -4.59 11.61 24.02
C GLY A 118 -5.59 11.04 22.98
N GLN A 119 -6.27 11.91 22.22
CA GLN A 119 -7.22 11.44 21.17
C GLN A 119 -6.49 10.84 19.98
N PHE A 120 -5.41 11.47 19.52
CA PHE A 120 -4.58 10.96 18.43
C PHE A 120 -3.92 9.64 18.81
N GLU A 121 -3.32 9.57 20.02
CA GLU A 121 -2.74 8.32 20.54
C GLU A 121 -3.76 7.19 20.60
N SER A 122 -4.96 7.47 21.09
CA SER A 122 -6.04 6.48 21.18
C SER A 122 -6.47 5.96 19.80
N ARG A 123 -6.53 6.84 18.78
CA ARG A 123 -6.85 6.46 17.40
C ARG A 123 -5.79 5.54 16.81
N ILE A 124 -4.50 5.92 16.90
CA ILE A 124 -3.38 5.08 16.41
C ILE A 124 -3.36 3.75 17.16
N LYS A 125 -3.47 3.75 18.47
CA LYS A 125 -3.48 2.53 19.26
C LYS A 125 -4.63 1.60 18.85
N GLY A 126 -5.83 2.15 18.69
CA GLY A 126 -6.99 1.39 18.22
C GLY A 126 -6.79 0.81 16.81
N LEU A 127 -6.23 1.60 15.89
CA LEU A 127 -5.90 1.14 14.54
C LEU A 127 -4.88 -0.01 14.55
N ILE A 128 -3.78 0.13 15.28
CA ILE A 128 -2.75 -0.90 15.37
C ILE A 128 -3.28 -2.19 16.00
N GLU A 129 -4.08 -2.11 17.06
CA GLU A 129 -4.73 -3.28 17.66
C GLU A 129 -5.69 -3.96 16.67
N GLU A 130 -6.45 -3.20 15.88
CA GLU A 130 -7.33 -3.75 14.86
C GLU A 130 -6.54 -4.46 13.76
N VAL A 131 -5.46 -3.85 13.26
CA VAL A 131 -4.56 -4.45 12.27
C VAL A 131 -3.91 -5.75 12.79
N LYS A 132 -3.46 -5.77 14.04
CA LYS A 132 -2.91 -6.98 14.70
C LYS A 132 -3.94 -8.09 14.77
N ASN A 133 -5.15 -7.77 15.17
CA ASN A 133 -6.22 -8.75 15.35
C ASN A 133 -6.70 -9.35 14.01
N GLU A 134 -6.71 -8.56 12.94
CA GLU A 134 -7.04 -9.04 11.59
C GLU A 134 -5.96 -9.98 11.03
N GLY A 135 -4.68 -9.66 11.25
CA GLY A 135 -3.52 -10.49 10.87
C GLY A 135 -3.19 -10.52 9.38
N ASN A 136 -4.10 -10.09 8.51
CA ASN A 136 -3.92 -10.08 7.05
C ASN A 136 -3.79 -8.67 6.45
N ILE A 137 -3.68 -7.64 7.27
CA ILE A 137 -3.58 -6.25 6.83
C ILE A 137 -2.11 -5.85 6.64
N ILE A 138 -1.83 -5.20 5.51
CA ILE A 138 -0.59 -4.46 5.28
C ILE A 138 -0.97 -2.98 5.16
N LEU A 139 -0.43 -2.16 6.05
CA LEU A 139 -0.66 -0.71 6.00
C LEU A 139 0.31 -0.08 5.00
N PHE A 140 -0.20 0.70 4.06
CA PHE A 140 0.61 1.64 3.29
C PHE A 140 0.57 3.00 3.99
N ILE A 141 1.74 3.51 4.34
CA ILE A 141 1.90 4.78 5.06
C ILE A 141 2.76 5.70 4.20
N ASP A 142 2.12 6.70 3.60
CA ASP A 142 2.86 7.77 2.93
C ASP A 142 3.51 8.69 3.98
N GLU A 143 4.64 9.28 3.62
CA GLU A 143 5.45 10.09 4.54
C GLU A 143 5.66 9.40 5.90
N VAL A 144 6.01 8.11 5.87
CA VAL A 144 6.14 7.27 7.08
C VAL A 144 7.08 7.85 8.14
N HIS A 145 8.04 8.68 7.74
CA HIS A 145 8.92 9.40 8.64
C HIS A 145 8.17 10.30 9.65
N ASN A 146 6.97 10.79 9.29
CA ASN A 146 6.13 11.56 10.20
C ASN A 146 5.58 10.74 11.37
N LEU A 147 5.45 9.41 11.21
CA LEU A 147 4.95 8.52 12.27
C LEU A 147 6.05 7.80 13.04
N VAL A 148 7.26 7.71 12.51
CA VAL A 148 8.37 6.96 13.14
C VAL A 148 9.54 7.85 13.50
N GLY A 149 9.61 9.07 12.97
CA GLY A 149 10.67 10.03 13.24
C GLY A 149 10.63 10.60 14.67
N THR A 150 11.74 11.16 15.08
CA THR A 150 11.89 11.89 16.36
C THR A 150 11.62 13.39 16.22
N GLY A 151 10.84 13.78 15.20
CA GLY A 151 10.57 15.19 14.90
C GLY A 151 9.85 15.94 16.03
N ASP A 152 10.16 17.24 16.12
CA ASP A 152 9.73 18.15 17.21
C ASP A 152 8.22 18.47 17.24
N SER A 153 7.41 17.92 16.36
CA SER A 153 5.97 18.10 16.44
C SER A 153 5.37 17.20 17.52
N GLU A 154 4.75 17.79 18.51
CA GLU A 154 4.19 17.11 19.69
C GLU A 154 3.28 15.91 19.38
N GLY A 155 2.61 15.89 18.24
CA GLY A 155 1.75 14.78 17.79
C GLY A 155 2.49 13.58 17.25
N THR A 156 3.62 13.78 16.54
CA THR A 156 4.41 12.74 15.91
C THR A 156 5.20 11.88 16.90
N MET A 157 5.70 12.45 18.00
CA MET A 157 6.43 11.68 19.03
C MET A 157 5.58 10.56 19.64
N ASN A 158 4.28 10.75 19.74
CA ASN A 158 3.38 9.76 20.34
C ASN A 158 3.03 8.62 19.41
N ALA A 159 2.90 8.90 18.11
CA ALA A 159 2.71 7.86 17.10
C ALA A 159 3.91 6.91 17.04
N ALA A 160 5.14 7.46 17.09
CA ALA A 160 6.36 6.68 17.10
C ALA A 160 6.43 5.70 18.29
N ASN A 161 6.00 6.13 19.47
CA ASN A 161 5.98 5.29 20.67
C ASN A 161 5.01 4.10 20.58
N ILE A 162 4.01 4.16 19.72
CA ILE A 162 3.06 3.08 19.47
C ILE A 162 3.48 2.23 18.28
N LEU A 163 3.88 2.86 17.19
CA LEU A 163 4.18 2.18 15.92
C LEU A 163 5.54 1.45 15.95
N LYS A 164 6.57 2.06 16.51
CA LYS A 164 7.91 1.44 16.58
C LYS A 164 7.90 0.10 17.34
N PRO A 165 7.30 -0.04 18.53
CA PRO A 165 7.23 -1.34 19.21
C PRO A 165 6.46 -2.39 18.39
N ALA A 166 5.35 -2.03 17.76
CA ALA A 166 4.57 -2.95 16.93
C ALA A 166 5.37 -3.46 15.71
N LEU A 167 6.11 -2.55 15.03
CA LEU A 167 7.03 -2.90 13.95
C LEU A 167 8.20 -3.75 14.45
N SER A 168 8.82 -3.37 15.56
CA SER A 168 9.99 -4.06 16.13
C SER A 168 9.68 -5.49 16.56
N ARG A 169 8.47 -5.74 17.05
CA ARG A 169 8.01 -7.07 17.42
C ARG A 169 7.48 -7.89 16.23
N GLY A 170 7.34 -7.29 15.06
CA GLY A 170 6.74 -7.93 13.89
C GLY A 170 5.24 -8.21 14.02
N GLU A 171 4.55 -7.43 14.85
CA GLU A 171 3.12 -7.57 15.11
C GLU A 171 2.26 -7.04 13.96
N ILE A 172 2.81 -6.10 13.19
CA ILE A 172 2.20 -5.51 11.99
C ILE A 172 3.18 -5.51 10.83
N GLN A 173 2.67 -5.42 9.62
CA GLN A 173 3.44 -5.26 8.39
C GLN A 173 3.06 -3.96 7.70
N VAL A 174 4.08 -3.20 7.25
CA VAL A 174 3.92 -1.86 6.69
C VAL A 174 4.69 -1.73 5.38
N ILE A 175 4.12 -1.02 4.42
CA ILE A 175 4.84 -0.44 3.28
C ILE A 175 4.96 1.04 3.57
N GLY A 176 6.17 1.53 3.81
CA GLY A 176 6.43 2.96 3.99
C GLY A 176 6.73 3.63 2.66
N ALA A 177 6.43 4.92 2.56
CA ALA A 177 6.88 5.78 1.48
C ALA A 177 7.50 7.04 2.08
N THR A 178 8.63 7.49 1.54
CA THR A 178 9.36 8.66 2.02
C THR A 178 10.35 9.17 0.99
N THR A 179 11.03 10.27 1.28
CA THR A 179 12.16 10.76 0.49
C THR A 179 13.48 10.14 0.97
N PHE A 180 14.53 10.27 0.17
CA PHE A 180 15.85 9.74 0.52
C PHE A 180 16.43 10.39 1.79
N ASN A 181 16.30 11.71 1.92
CA ASN A 181 16.80 12.45 3.07
C ASN A 181 16.07 12.05 4.36
N GLU A 182 14.75 11.94 4.30
CA GLU A 182 13.94 11.55 5.45
C GLU A 182 14.20 10.11 5.87
N TYR A 183 14.38 9.20 4.92
CA TYR A 183 14.77 7.82 5.21
C TYR A 183 16.09 7.76 6.00
N ARG A 184 17.13 8.45 5.52
CA ARG A 184 18.44 8.48 6.19
C ARG A 184 18.36 9.07 7.59
N ASN A 185 17.58 10.11 7.78
CA ASN A 185 17.51 10.84 9.04
C ASN A 185 16.66 10.14 10.10
N ASN A 186 15.54 9.52 9.70
CA ASN A 186 14.53 9.02 10.61
C ASN A 186 14.43 7.50 10.69
N ILE A 187 14.90 6.76 9.69
CA ILE A 187 14.77 5.29 9.64
C ILE A 187 16.14 4.62 9.71
N GLU A 188 17.07 4.99 8.86
CA GLU A 188 18.38 4.35 8.76
C GLU A 188 19.23 4.52 10.05
N LYS A 189 19.10 5.65 10.71
CA LYS A 189 19.79 5.94 11.98
C LYS A 189 19.17 5.27 13.21
N ASP A 190 17.92 4.80 13.08
CA ASP A 190 17.23 4.10 14.17
C ASP A 190 17.42 2.59 14.02
N ALA A 191 18.21 1.98 14.91
CA ALA A 191 18.56 0.57 14.84
C ALA A 191 17.36 -0.38 14.88
N ALA A 192 16.26 0.01 15.52
CA ALA A 192 15.04 -0.81 15.59
C ALA A 192 14.29 -0.80 14.25
N LEU A 193 14.23 0.36 13.58
CA LEU A 193 13.57 0.52 12.29
C LEU A 193 14.43 0.00 11.14
N GLU A 194 15.74 0.24 11.18
CA GLU A 194 16.69 -0.25 10.17
C GLU A 194 16.60 -1.76 9.99
N ARG A 195 16.44 -2.50 11.08
CA ARG A 195 16.28 -3.97 11.07
C ARG A 195 14.94 -4.45 10.51
N ARG A 196 13.96 -3.57 10.35
CA ARG A 196 12.60 -3.91 9.93
C ARG A 196 12.24 -3.42 8.54
N PHE A 197 12.80 -2.26 8.13
CA PHE A 197 12.58 -1.69 6.81
C PHE A 197 13.66 -2.09 5.81
N GLN A 198 13.23 -2.38 4.59
CA GLN A 198 14.09 -2.57 3.44
C GLN A 198 13.80 -1.48 2.40
N PRO A 199 14.80 -0.66 2.04
CA PRO A 199 14.59 0.39 1.04
C PRO A 199 14.35 -0.20 -0.36
N VAL A 200 13.43 0.43 -1.08
CA VAL A 200 13.14 0.23 -2.50
C VAL A 200 13.22 1.59 -3.18
N LYS A 201 14.21 1.79 -4.01
CA LYS A 201 14.38 3.05 -4.75
C LYS A 201 13.30 3.16 -5.84
N VAL A 202 12.63 4.30 -5.86
CA VAL A 202 11.64 4.66 -6.86
C VAL A 202 12.14 5.89 -7.59
N GLU A 203 12.60 5.69 -8.82
CA GLU A 203 13.13 6.75 -9.66
C GLU A 203 12.03 7.35 -10.54
N GLU A 204 12.27 8.56 -11.00
CA GLU A 204 11.45 9.13 -12.05
C GLU A 204 11.51 8.24 -13.30
N PRO A 205 10.39 8.02 -13.97
CA PRO A 205 10.39 7.26 -15.21
C PRO A 205 11.18 8.03 -16.28
N SER A 206 11.89 7.28 -17.13
CA SER A 206 12.54 7.88 -18.30
C SER A 206 11.49 8.46 -19.28
N ILE A 207 11.94 9.27 -20.24
CA ILE A 207 11.09 9.78 -21.33
C ILE A 207 10.35 8.62 -22.02
N ASN A 208 11.05 7.53 -22.31
CA ASN A 208 10.46 6.37 -22.98
C ASN A 208 9.44 5.68 -22.08
N ASP A 209 9.74 5.48 -20.79
CA ASP A 209 8.80 4.89 -19.84
C ASP A 209 7.56 5.79 -19.68
N THR A 210 7.74 7.10 -19.60
CA THR A 210 6.64 8.08 -19.52
C THR A 210 5.77 8.04 -20.77
N TYR A 211 6.40 7.93 -21.93
CA TYR A 211 5.68 7.78 -23.20
C TYR A 211 4.85 6.51 -23.23
N ASP A 212 5.44 5.37 -22.84
CA ASP A 212 4.73 4.09 -22.75
C ASP A 212 3.58 4.12 -21.72
N MET A 213 3.79 4.78 -20.58
CA MET A 213 2.74 5.01 -19.59
C MET A 213 1.57 5.80 -20.18
N LEU A 214 1.85 6.90 -20.87
CA LEU A 214 0.82 7.72 -21.49
C LEU A 214 0.10 7.01 -22.63
N LEU A 215 0.79 6.21 -23.44
CA LEU A 215 0.16 5.36 -24.45
C LEU A 215 -0.81 4.34 -23.82
N GLY A 216 -0.42 3.77 -22.67
CA GLY A 216 -1.25 2.80 -21.96
C GLY A 216 -2.55 3.38 -21.40
N ILE A 217 -2.55 4.65 -21.01
CA ILE A 217 -3.75 5.34 -20.48
C ILE A 217 -4.50 6.17 -21.53
N LYS A 218 -3.88 6.45 -22.66
CA LYS A 218 -4.41 7.27 -23.76
C LYS A 218 -5.85 6.92 -24.13
N LYS A 219 -6.12 5.62 -24.26
CA LYS A 219 -7.46 5.14 -24.66
C LYS A 219 -8.56 5.56 -23.70
N TYR A 220 -8.28 5.58 -22.38
CA TYR A 220 -9.26 6.03 -21.38
C TYR A 220 -9.61 7.51 -21.56
N TYR A 221 -8.61 8.36 -21.84
CA TYR A 221 -8.83 9.77 -22.13
C TYR A 221 -9.58 9.96 -23.46
N GLU A 222 -9.22 9.23 -24.51
CA GLU A 222 -9.93 9.26 -25.80
C GLU A 222 -11.40 8.87 -25.64
N ASP A 223 -11.68 7.80 -24.90
CA ASP A 223 -13.05 7.31 -24.68
C ASP A 223 -13.87 8.27 -23.83
N TYR A 224 -13.26 8.88 -22.82
CA TYR A 224 -13.95 9.82 -21.93
C TYR A 224 -14.26 11.15 -22.63
N HIS A 225 -13.28 11.73 -23.31
CA HIS A 225 -13.41 13.04 -23.96
C HIS A 225 -13.96 12.97 -25.40
N LYS A 226 -14.16 11.76 -25.94
CA LYS A 226 -14.63 11.54 -27.33
C LYS A 226 -13.72 12.19 -28.39
N VAL A 227 -12.42 12.16 -28.15
CA VAL A 227 -11.37 12.66 -29.03
C VAL A 227 -10.40 11.57 -29.41
N LYS A 228 -9.59 11.80 -30.44
CA LYS A 228 -8.45 10.95 -30.77
C LYS A 228 -7.14 11.71 -30.52
N ILE A 229 -6.21 11.08 -29.86
CA ILE A 229 -4.90 11.62 -29.53
C ILE A 229 -3.86 10.83 -30.34
N SER A 230 -3.09 11.52 -31.19
CA SER A 230 -2.03 10.85 -31.96
C SER A 230 -0.85 10.49 -31.06
N ASP A 231 -0.12 9.44 -31.40
CA ASP A 231 1.07 9.02 -30.65
C ASP A 231 2.18 10.09 -30.72
N ASP A 232 2.28 10.82 -31.85
CA ASP A 232 3.20 11.97 -32.00
C ASP A 232 2.86 13.08 -30.98
N LEU A 233 1.59 13.37 -30.76
CA LEU A 233 1.17 14.36 -29.75
C LEU A 233 1.55 13.92 -28.34
N VAL A 234 1.39 12.62 -28.02
CA VAL A 234 1.81 12.06 -26.74
C VAL A 234 3.31 12.21 -26.56
N TYR A 235 4.10 11.87 -27.58
CA TYR A 235 5.56 12.00 -27.53
C TYR A 235 6.01 13.45 -27.32
N ARG A 236 5.38 14.39 -28.03
CA ARG A 236 5.67 15.83 -27.86
C ARG A 236 5.29 16.32 -26.45
N ALA A 237 4.17 15.86 -25.91
CA ALA A 237 3.76 16.23 -24.55
C ALA A 237 4.82 15.78 -23.52
N VAL A 238 5.34 14.55 -23.63
CA VAL A 238 6.39 14.02 -22.77
C VAL A 238 7.67 14.83 -22.88
N THR A 239 8.15 15.06 -24.11
CA THR A 239 9.41 15.79 -24.34
C THR A 239 9.34 17.25 -23.93
N LEU A 240 8.17 17.87 -24.00
CA LEU A 240 7.98 19.24 -23.51
C LEU A 240 7.93 19.28 -21.98
N SER A 241 7.28 18.32 -21.32
CA SER A 241 7.19 18.27 -19.85
C SER A 241 8.54 18.05 -19.16
N GLU A 242 9.52 17.45 -19.84
CA GLU A 242 10.87 17.30 -19.30
C GLU A 242 11.63 18.63 -19.24
N ARG A 243 11.25 19.60 -20.07
CA ARG A 243 11.96 20.89 -20.17
C ARG A 243 11.47 21.94 -19.16
N TYR A 244 10.31 21.73 -18.56
CA TYR A 244 9.64 22.66 -17.66
C TYR A 244 9.21 21.99 -16.35
#